data_8ea4540c1cf716d76dc7b73753c4e76b
#
_entry.id   8ea4540c1cf716d76dc7b73753c4e76b
#
_cell.length_a   1.000
_cell.length_b   1.000
_cell.length_c   1.000
_cell.angle_alpha   90.00
_cell.angle_beta   90.00
_cell.angle_gamma   90.00
#
_symmetry.space_group_name_H-M   'P 1'
#
loop_
_entity.id
_entity.type
_entity.pdbx_description
1 polymer ?
#
loop_
_entity_poly.entity_id
_entity_poly.type
_entity_poly.pdbx_seq_one_letter_code
_entity_poly.pdbx_strand_id
1 'polypeptide(L)'
;MCLTLAPEVVTVTVLKEQQVASYDVVVAGGGPAGLSAALTLSRARRSVLVVDAGRPRNGAAGHVHNYLGREGTPPAELLALGRAEVQSYGGRVVGGTVVSAERTAGPEGGFRVELADGSRVDARRLLVTTGLVDELPDVPGVAQRWGRDVLHCPYCHGWEVRDQALGVLATGPLSLHQALTFRQWSVDVTLFLHTAPELTADQAEQLSARGIEVVTGLVEALEVNDDRLTGVRLRDGRVFARQAVVVGPRAVARAGLLTSLGLHPAEQKIDGHVVGSVVPADATGATAVLGVWVAGNVADLRAQVLSSAAAGLGVAAAINADLIAQDTHLAVAAQRARRAATGAATATAGTTGAVFSARGEQDVCDMVLGERRHGLQPDPR
;
A
#
# COMPACT_ATOMS: atom_id res chain seq x y z
N MET A 1 62.79 38.26 -27.88
CA MET A 1 62.07 37.90 -26.59
C MET A 1 60.85 37.08 -27.00
N CYS A 2 60.98 35.75 -27.00
CA CYS A 2 59.95 34.81 -27.47
C CYS A 2 59.26 34.25 -26.25
N LEU A 3 57.98 34.57 -26.05
CA LEU A 3 57.15 34.03 -24.96
C LEU A 3 56.52 32.70 -25.45
N THR A 4 56.98 31.60 -24.87
CA THR A 4 56.37 30.28 -25.04
C THR A 4 55.23 30.13 -24.04
N LEU A 5 53.99 30.06 -24.55
CA LEU A 5 52.78 29.69 -23.78
C LEU A 5 52.80 28.17 -23.60
N ALA A 6 52.73 27.70 -22.35
CA ALA A 6 52.53 26.30 -22.01
C ALA A 6 51.06 25.92 -22.19
N PRO A 7 50.75 24.68 -22.63
CA PRO A 7 49.35 24.25 -22.78
C PRO A 7 48.73 23.99 -21.43
N GLU A 8 47.56 24.62 -21.14
CA GLU A 8 46.71 24.26 -20.01
C GLU A 8 46.16 22.83 -20.18
N VAL A 9 46.49 21.98 -19.23
CA VAL A 9 45.90 20.63 -19.13
C VAL A 9 44.52 20.79 -18.54
N VAL A 10 43.48 20.68 -19.37
CA VAL A 10 42.10 20.58 -18.93
C VAL A 10 41.90 19.21 -18.30
N THR A 11 41.91 19.16 -16.98
CA THR A 11 41.55 17.92 -16.22
C THR A 11 40.04 17.72 -16.30
N VAL A 12 39.59 16.85 -17.19
CA VAL A 12 38.20 16.39 -17.22
C VAL A 12 37.97 15.54 -15.98
N THR A 13 37.33 16.11 -14.97
CA THR A 13 36.84 15.36 -13.82
C THR A 13 35.67 14.53 -14.29
N VAL A 14 35.91 13.24 -14.54
CA VAL A 14 34.85 12.26 -14.77
C VAL A 14 34.05 12.18 -13.48
N LEU A 15 32.87 12.79 -13.48
CA LEU A 15 31.89 12.60 -12.41
C LEU A 15 31.64 11.09 -12.31
N LYS A 16 32.07 10.47 -11.21
CA LYS A 16 31.66 9.07 -10.91
C LYS A 16 30.15 9.06 -10.93
N GLU A 17 29.54 8.35 -11.87
CA GLU A 17 28.13 7.99 -11.81
C GLU A 17 27.87 7.42 -10.43
N GLN A 18 27.10 8.11 -9.63
CA GLN A 18 26.64 7.59 -8.34
C GLN A 18 25.83 6.33 -8.64
N GLN A 19 26.34 5.19 -8.24
CA GLN A 19 25.70 3.91 -8.44
C GLN A 19 24.31 3.97 -7.76
N VAL A 20 23.26 3.97 -8.58
CA VAL A 20 21.86 4.02 -8.09
C VAL A 20 21.60 2.75 -7.28
N ALA A 21 21.12 2.93 -6.05
CA ALA A 21 20.80 1.78 -5.18
C ALA A 21 19.66 0.97 -5.81
N SER A 22 19.80 -0.36 -5.82
CA SER A 22 18.81 -1.28 -6.40
C SER A 22 18.21 -2.19 -5.34
N TYR A 23 16.90 -2.44 -5.45
CA TYR A 23 16.12 -3.29 -4.56
C TYR A 23 15.27 -4.28 -5.33
N ASP A 24 14.96 -5.43 -4.70
CA ASP A 24 13.95 -6.32 -5.25
C ASP A 24 12.58 -5.63 -5.29
N VAL A 25 12.23 -4.92 -4.21
CA VAL A 25 10.95 -4.22 -4.10
C VAL A 25 11.13 -2.84 -3.48
N VAL A 26 10.59 -1.82 -4.15
CA VAL A 26 10.34 -0.51 -3.54
C VAL A 26 8.87 -0.41 -3.16
N VAL A 27 8.60 -0.02 -1.92
CA VAL A 27 7.25 0.18 -1.35
C VAL A 27 7.04 1.68 -1.16
N ALA A 28 6.09 2.25 -1.87
CA ALA A 28 5.69 3.64 -1.73
C ALA A 28 4.55 3.78 -0.70
N GLY A 29 4.88 4.20 0.51
CA GLY A 29 3.98 4.36 1.65
C GLY A 29 4.30 3.38 2.79
N GLY A 30 4.55 3.92 4.00
CA GLY A 30 4.87 3.17 5.23
C GLY A 30 3.69 3.09 6.19
N GLY A 31 2.45 3.01 5.67
CA GLY A 31 1.27 2.67 6.44
C GLY A 31 1.16 1.17 6.76
N PRO A 32 0.06 0.71 7.39
CA PRO A 32 -0.10 -0.70 7.79
C PRO A 32 0.09 -1.69 6.64
N ALA A 33 -0.43 -1.38 5.44
CA ALA A 33 -0.26 -2.23 4.26
C ALA A 33 1.21 -2.32 3.82
N GLY A 34 1.89 -1.17 3.72
CA GLY A 34 3.28 -1.12 3.26
C GLY A 34 4.25 -1.77 4.22
N LEU A 35 4.10 -1.52 5.53
CA LEU A 35 4.96 -2.13 6.54
C LEU A 35 4.74 -3.64 6.65
N SER A 36 3.48 -4.11 6.61
CA SER A 36 3.17 -5.54 6.61
C SER A 36 3.76 -6.25 5.38
N ALA A 37 3.64 -5.63 4.19
CA ALA A 37 4.25 -6.16 2.98
C ALA A 37 5.78 -6.17 3.07
N ALA A 38 6.39 -5.08 3.52
CA ALA A 38 7.84 -4.99 3.66
C ALA A 38 8.39 -6.00 4.67
N LEU A 39 7.70 -6.21 5.81
CA LEU A 39 8.06 -7.23 6.79
C LEU A 39 8.03 -8.63 6.15
N THR A 40 6.96 -8.97 5.43
CA THR A 40 6.81 -10.27 4.77
C THR A 40 7.91 -10.51 3.75
N LEU A 41 8.21 -9.53 2.89
CA LEU A 41 9.26 -9.61 1.88
C LEU A 41 10.66 -9.68 2.49
N SER A 42 10.94 -8.89 3.54
CA SER A 42 12.24 -8.91 4.24
C SER A 42 12.46 -10.26 4.91
N ARG A 43 11.44 -10.86 5.52
CA ARG A 43 11.50 -12.23 6.08
C ARG A 43 11.68 -13.30 5.00
N ALA A 44 11.22 -13.04 3.77
CA ALA A 44 11.51 -13.87 2.60
C ALA A 44 12.91 -13.58 1.98
N ARG A 45 13.75 -12.78 2.68
CA ARG A 45 15.12 -12.40 2.28
C ARG A 45 15.20 -11.58 0.99
N ARG A 46 14.12 -10.85 0.65
CA ARG A 46 14.15 -9.86 -0.44
C ARG A 46 14.73 -8.54 0.05
N SER A 47 15.48 -7.86 -0.80
CA SER A 47 15.92 -6.49 -0.54
C SER A 47 14.75 -5.52 -0.72
N VAL A 48 14.35 -4.83 0.36
CA VAL A 48 13.17 -3.98 0.38
C VAL A 48 13.52 -2.57 0.85
N LEU A 49 13.01 -1.58 0.12
CA LEU A 49 13.01 -0.18 0.54
C LEU A 49 11.57 0.31 0.69
N VAL A 50 11.22 0.79 1.86
CA VAL A 50 9.97 1.54 2.11
C VAL A 50 10.29 3.03 2.09
N VAL A 51 9.57 3.79 1.27
CA VAL A 51 9.62 5.26 1.25
C VAL A 51 8.31 5.80 1.83
N ASP A 52 8.37 6.46 2.97
CA ASP A 52 7.19 6.93 3.71
C ASP A 52 7.18 8.43 3.90
N ALA A 53 6.10 9.07 3.47
CA ALA A 53 5.90 10.51 3.61
C ALA A 53 5.54 10.94 5.06
N GLY A 54 5.35 10.01 5.99
CA GLY A 54 5.05 10.30 7.40
C GLY A 54 3.66 10.91 7.64
N ARG A 55 2.71 10.74 6.72
CA ARG A 55 1.35 11.31 6.79
C ARG A 55 0.29 10.22 6.71
N PRO A 56 0.15 9.37 7.75
CA PRO A 56 -0.85 8.31 7.76
C PRO A 56 -2.27 8.91 7.79
N ARG A 57 -3.23 8.26 7.12
CA ARG A 57 -4.64 8.68 7.08
C ARG A 57 -5.23 8.86 8.47
N ASN A 58 -4.95 7.95 9.38
CA ASN A 58 -5.46 7.95 10.75
C ASN A 58 -4.56 8.72 11.74
N GLY A 59 -3.65 9.56 11.26
CA GLY A 59 -2.73 10.32 12.13
C GLY A 59 -3.42 11.30 13.07
N ALA A 60 -4.66 11.73 12.76
CA ALA A 60 -5.45 12.59 13.61
C ALA A 60 -6.21 11.82 14.72
N ALA A 61 -6.32 10.49 14.61
CA ALA A 61 -6.99 9.66 15.62
C ALA A 61 -6.07 9.41 16.81
N GLY A 62 -6.64 9.37 18.02
CA GLY A 62 -5.88 9.07 19.24
C GLY A 62 -5.42 7.62 19.31
N HIS A 63 -6.26 6.68 18.84
CA HIS A 63 -6.05 5.26 19.01
C HIS A 63 -6.48 4.46 17.77
N VAL A 64 -5.93 3.26 17.62
CA VAL A 64 -6.34 2.25 16.66
C VAL A 64 -7.21 1.24 17.40
N HIS A 65 -8.40 0.96 16.84
CA HIS A 65 -9.32 -0.02 17.38
C HIS A 65 -9.52 -1.19 16.43
N ASN A 66 -10.07 -2.30 16.93
CA ASN A 66 -10.31 -3.53 16.19
C ASN A 66 -9.03 -4.18 15.61
N TYR A 67 -7.88 -3.93 16.20
CA TYR A 67 -6.65 -4.63 15.88
C TYR A 67 -6.33 -5.61 17.01
N LEU A 68 -6.71 -6.88 16.85
CA LEU A 68 -6.54 -7.91 17.87
C LEU A 68 -5.08 -7.97 18.37
N GLY A 69 -4.90 -7.84 19.68
CA GLY A 69 -3.59 -7.78 20.33
C GLY A 69 -2.90 -6.40 20.31
N ARG A 70 -3.54 -5.39 19.69
CA ARG A 70 -3.07 -3.99 19.63
C ARG A 70 -4.20 -2.99 19.87
N GLU A 71 -5.27 -3.42 20.53
CA GLU A 71 -6.42 -2.58 20.85
C GLU A 71 -5.98 -1.33 21.63
N GLY A 72 -6.43 -0.16 21.20
CA GLY A 72 -6.11 1.12 21.84
C GLY A 72 -4.69 1.64 21.61
N THR A 73 -3.87 0.99 20.76
CA THR A 73 -2.52 1.48 20.45
C THR A 73 -2.58 2.77 19.64
N PRO A 74 -1.84 3.83 19.99
CA PRO A 74 -1.75 5.03 19.17
C PRO A 74 -1.22 4.72 17.75
N PRO A 75 -1.78 5.35 16.68
CA PRO A 75 -1.34 5.09 15.31
C PRO A 75 0.17 5.25 15.10
N ALA A 76 0.77 6.29 15.67
CA ALA A 76 2.20 6.55 15.54
C ALA A 76 3.05 5.44 16.18
N GLU A 77 2.64 4.91 17.33
CA GLU A 77 3.30 3.80 18.01
C GLU A 77 3.20 2.50 17.21
N LEU A 78 2.02 2.17 16.70
CA LEU A 78 1.82 0.98 15.86
C LEU A 78 2.74 1.01 14.63
N LEU A 79 2.84 2.17 13.96
CA LEU A 79 3.71 2.31 12.80
C LEU A 79 5.20 2.31 13.20
N ALA A 80 5.57 2.81 14.38
CA ALA A 80 6.94 2.75 14.88
C ALA A 80 7.37 1.29 15.13
N LEU A 81 6.50 0.49 15.75
CA LEU A 81 6.72 -0.95 15.93
C LEU A 81 6.90 -1.66 14.57
N GLY A 82 6.00 -1.41 13.63
CA GLY A 82 6.10 -2.00 12.28
C GLY A 82 7.39 -1.63 11.54
N ARG A 83 7.86 -0.38 11.67
CA ARG A 83 9.17 0.03 11.11
C ARG A 83 10.33 -0.73 11.76
N ALA A 84 10.33 -0.85 13.08
CA ALA A 84 11.36 -1.60 13.80
C ALA A 84 11.38 -3.08 13.41
N GLU A 85 10.21 -3.69 13.22
CA GLU A 85 10.08 -5.08 12.75
C GLU A 85 10.66 -5.24 11.33
N VAL A 86 10.33 -4.37 10.38
CA VAL A 86 10.91 -4.38 9.03
C VAL A 86 12.43 -4.29 9.07
N GLN A 87 12.97 -3.34 9.86
CA GLN A 87 14.41 -3.12 10.00
C GLN A 87 15.13 -4.31 10.65
N SER A 88 14.50 -5.01 11.59
CA SER A 88 15.09 -6.20 12.24
C SER A 88 15.34 -7.36 11.28
N TYR A 89 14.63 -7.41 10.15
CA TYR A 89 14.86 -8.37 9.06
C TYR A 89 15.64 -7.80 7.87
N GLY A 90 16.31 -6.64 8.05
CA GLY A 90 17.18 -6.03 7.04
C GLY A 90 16.46 -5.16 6.00
N GLY A 91 15.15 -4.98 6.10
CA GLY A 91 14.43 -4.01 5.27
C GLY A 91 14.81 -2.57 5.63
N ARG A 92 14.79 -1.67 4.65
CA ARG A 92 15.08 -0.25 4.86
C ARG A 92 13.81 0.57 4.84
N VAL A 93 13.67 1.50 5.79
CA VAL A 93 12.58 2.47 5.83
C VAL A 93 13.17 3.86 5.86
N VAL A 94 12.79 4.70 4.90
CA VAL A 94 13.27 6.09 4.78
C VAL A 94 12.09 7.06 4.71
N GLY A 95 12.30 8.24 5.29
CA GLY A 95 11.36 9.36 5.12
C GLY A 95 11.49 9.94 3.72
N GLY A 96 10.36 10.18 3.05
CA GLY A 96 10.35 10.77 1.71
C GLY A 96 9.02 10.55 0.99
N THR A 97 8.90 11.15 -0.18
CA THR A 97 7.72 10.99 -1.04
C THR A 97 8.17 10.50 -2.41
N VAL A 98 7.62 9.38 -2.86
CA VAL A 98 7.79 8.93 -4.25
C VAL A 98 6.90 9.80 -5.14
N VAL A 99 7.48 10.40 -6.17
CA VAL A 99 6.78 11.32 -7.08
C VAL A 99 6.53 10.72 -8.46
N SER A 100 7.41 9.84 -8.92
CA SER A 100 7.24 9.15 -10.21
C SER A 100 7.93 7.79 -10.22
N ALA A 101 7.57 6.97 -11.18
CA ALA A 101 8.27 5.75 -11.50
C ALA A 101 8.26 5.55 -13.03
N GLU A 102 9.38 5.09 -13.58
CA GLU A 102 9.54 4.80 -15.00
C GLU A 102 10.05 3.38 -15.19
N ARG A 103 9.65 2.72 -16.28
CA ARG A 103 10.19 1.42 -16.63
C ARG A 103 11.66 1.54 -17.04
N THR A 104 12.51 0.66 -16.50
CA THR A 104 13.89 0.55 -16.95
C THR A 104 13.97 -0.36 -18.18
N ALA A 105 14.86 0.00 -19.13
CA ALA A 105 15.19 -0.84 -20.25
C ALA A 105 16.05 -2.02 -19.78
N GLY A 106 15.86 -3.20 -20.39
CA GLY A 106 16.69 -4.37 -20.13
C GLY A 106 15.87 -5.68 -20.09
N PRO A 107 16.55 -6.84 -20.18
CA PRO A 107 15.89 -8.16 -20.26
C PRO A 107 15.15 -8.55 -18.99
N GLU A 108 15.53 -7.97 -17.86
CA GLU A 108 14.91 -8.27 -16.57
C GLU A 108 13.73 -7.36 -16.25
N GLY A 109 13.62 -6.20 -16.94
CA GLY A 109 12.65 -5.17 -16.65
C GLY A 109 12.81 -4.63 -15.22
N GLY A 110 12.10 -3.57 -14.88
CA GLY A 110 12.12 -2.98 -13.55
C GLY A 110 11.63 -1.55 -13.61
N PHE A 111 11.93 -0.82 -12.55
CA PHE A 111 11.48 0.55 -12.38
C PHE A 111 12.60 1.41 -11.84
N ARG A 112 12.72 2.61 -12.36
CA ARG A 112 13.43 3.72 -11.72
C ARG A 112 12.43 4.57 -10.98
N VAL A 113 12.58 4.67 -9.68
CA VAL A 113 11.67 5.37 -8.78
C VAL A 113 12.34 6.66 -8.35
N GLU A 114 11.66 7.79 -8.55
CA GLU A 114 12.13 9.12 -8.19
C GLU A 114 11.44 9.63 -6.93
N LEU A 115 12.20 10.20 -6.02
CA LEU A 115 11.73 10.81 -4.78
C LEU A 115 11.66 12.34 -4.94
N ALA A 116 10.88 12.98 -4.10
CA ALA A 116 10.66 14.43 -4.14
C ALA A 116 11.93 15.27 -3.90
N ASP A 117 12.97 14.69 -3.30
CA ASP A 117 14.29 15.32 -3.11
C ASP A 117 15.21 15.17 -4.34
N GLY A 118 14.73 14.56 -5.41
CA GLY A 118 15.47 14.29 -6.65
C GLY A 118 16.32 13.01 -6.60
N SER A 119 16.38 12.31 -5.48
CA SER A 119 17.06 11.03 -5.41
C SER A 119 16.32 9.94 -6.20
N ARG A 120 17.07 8.96 -6.71
CA ARG A 120 16.54 7.86 -7.52
C ARG A 120 17.01 6.53 -7.01
N VAL A 121 16.13 5.54 -7.08
CA VAL A 121 16.41 4.15 -6.75
C VAL A 121 15.84 3.23 -7.81
N ASP A 122 16.51 2.12 -8.08
CA ASP A 122 16.02 1.12 -9.01
C ASP A 122 15.33 -0.01 -8.23
N ALA A 123 14.27 -0.57 -8.81
CA ALA A 123 13.48 -1.64 -8.22
C ALA A 123 13.10 -2.66 -9.28
N ARG A 124 13.12 -3.95 -8.93
CA ARG A 124 12.56 -4.99 -9.80
C ARG A 124 11.03 -4.93 -9.81
N ARG A 125 10.44 -4.60 -8.65
CA ARG A 125 8.97 -4.50 -8.46
C ARG A 125 8.62 -3.26 -7.67
N LEU A 126 7.44 -2.71 -7.95
CA LEU A 126 6.90 -1.55 -7.24
C LEU A 126 5.60 -1.94 -6.54
N LEU A 127 5.54 -1.67 -5.24
CA LEU A 127 4.32 -1.78 -4.44
C LEU A 127 3.87 -0.38 -3.99
N VAL A 128 2.63 -0.01 -4.30
CA VAL A 128 2.06 1.29 -3.93
C VAL A 128 1.02 1.11 -2.83
N THR A 129 1.30 1.71 -1.68
CA THR A 129 0.47 1.66 -0.47
C THR A 129 0.25 3.05 0.11
N THR A 130 0.16 4.03 -0.78
CA THR A 130 0.06 5.47 -0.46
C THR A 130 -1.24 5.87 0.22
N GLY A 131 -2.24 4.98 0.23
CA GLY A 131 -3.54 5.22 0.86
C GLY A 131 -4.41 6.20 0.07
N LEU A 132 -5.23 6.94 0.80
CA LEU A 132 -6.18 7.90 0.24
C LEU A 132 -6.19 9.22 1.01
N VAL A 133 -6.92 10.20 0.47
CA VAL A 133 -7.28 11.46 1.13
C VAL A 133 -8.77 11.46 1.37
N ASP A 134 -9.20 11.86 2.56
CA ASP A 134 -10.60 12.15 2.86
C ASP A 134 -10.90 13.60 2.48
N GLU A 135 -11.64 13.80 1.39
CA GLU A 135 -12.16 15.11 1.00
C GLU A 135 -13.42 15.39 1.83
N LEU A 136 -13.28 16.31 2.76
CA LEU A 136 -14.33 16.67 3.72
C LEU A 136 -15.31 17.69 3.11
N PRO A 137 -16.58 17.71 3.56
CA PRO A 137 -17.51 18.78 3.19
C PRO A 137 -16.99 20.14 3.66
N ASP A 138 -17.18 21.17 2.82
CA ASP A 138 -16.79 22.54 3.11
C ASP A 138 -17.77 23.20 4.08
N VAL A 139 -17.70 22.76 5.32
CA VAL A 139 -18.48 23.32 6.45
C VAL A 139 -17.49 23.74 7.53
N PRO A 140 -17.48 25.02 7.93
CA PRO A 140 -16.63 25.54 9.00
C PRO A 140 -16.69 24.68 10.26
N GLY A 141 -15.52 24.28 10.78
CA GLY A 141 -15.38 23.39 11.93
C GLY A 141 -15.15 21.93 11.57
N VAL A 142 -15.57 21.43 10.42
CA VAL A 142 -15.44 20.01 10.06
C VAL A 142 -13.97 19.59 9.94
N ALA A 143 -13.18 20.29 9.15
CA ALA A 143 -11.77 19.93 8.94
C ALA A 143 -10.93 20.11 10.22
N GLN A 144 -11.21 21.13 11.01
CA GLN A 144 -10.51 21.44 12.27
C GLN A 144 -10.76 20.39 13.36
N ARG A 145 -11.92 19.70 13.29
CA ARG A 145 -12.37 18.72 14.27
C ARG A 145 -12.24 17.27 13.80
N TRP A 146 -11.75 17.06 12.56
CA TRP A 146 -11.60 15.75 11.96
C TRP A 146 -10.67 14.83 12.77
N GLY A 147 -11.18 13.64 13.05
CA GLY A 147 -10.46 12.64 13.86
C GLY A 147 -10.54 12.86 15.38
N ARG A 148 -11.30 13.87 15.82
CA ARG A 148 -11.54 14.19 17.24
C ARG A 148 -13.02 13.96 17.60
N ASP A 149 -13.88 14.92 17.34
CA ASP A 149 -15.33 14.85 17.49
C ASP A 149 -16.09 15.02 16.16
N VAL A 150 -15.36 15.14 15.04
CA VAL A 150 -15.87 14.89 13.69
C VAL A 150 -15.30 13.57 13.19
N LEU A 151 -16.18 12.60 12.93
CA LEU A 151 -15.88 11.19 12.76
C LEU A 151 -16.47 10.67 11.45
N HIS A 152 -15.96 9.50 10.99
CA HIS A 152 -16.48 8.82 9.81
C HIS A 152 -16.92 7.38 10.12
N CYS A 153 -16.01 6.62 10.70
CA CYS A 153 -16.16 5.17 10.83
C CYS A 153 -16.81 4.80 12.18
N PRO A 154 -17.96 4.15 12.18
CA PRO A 154 -18.62 3.75 13.43
C PRO A 154 -17.82 2.71 14.21
N TYR A 155 -17.20 1.76 13.53
CA TYR A 155 -16.40 0.72 14.17
C TYR A 155 -15.06 1.22 14.70
N CYS A 156 -14.58 2.37 14.20
CA CYS A 156 -13.32 2.95 14.64
C CYS A 156 -13.49 3.89 15.85
N HIS A 157 -14.66 4.54 15.99
CA HIS A 157 -14.85 5.61 16.97
C HIS A 157 -16.23 5.58 17.65
N GLY A 158 -17.13 4.65 17.29
CA GLY A 158 -18.47 4.63 17.85
C GLY A 158 -18.50 4.41 19.36
N TRP A 159 -17.56 3.60 19.87
CA TRP A 159 -17.44 3.32 21.29
C TRP A 159 -17.03 4.56 22.10
N GLU A 160 -16.13 5.40 21.57
CA GLU A 160 -15.61 6.61 22.22
C GLU A 160 -16.68 7.70 22.34
N VAL A 161 -17.67 7.69 21.43
CA VAL A 161 -18.80 8.65 21.42
C VAL A 161 -20.13 8.02 21.81
N ARG A 162 -20.09 6.81 22.42
CA ARG A 162 -21.31 6.15 22.87
C ARG A 162 -22.08 7.01 23.87
N ASP A 163 -23.39 6.90 23.83
CA ASP A 163 -24.33 7.60 24.71
C ASP A 163 -24.30 9.15 24.61
N GLN A 164 -23.55 9.69 23.63
CA GLN A 164 -23.49 11.13 23.38
C GLN A 164 -24.58 11.55 22.37
N ALA A 165 -24.90 12.85 22.36
CA ALA A 165 -25.75 13.46 21.34
C ALA A 165 -24.96 13.55 20.01
N LEU A 166 -25.32 12.70 19.02
CA LEU A 166 -24.64 12.60 17.74
C LEU A 166 -25.40 13.33 16.63
N GLY A 167 -24.67 14.06 15.78
CA GLY A 167 -25.18 14.58 14.53
C GLY A 167 -24.63 13.79 13.34
N VAL A 168 -25.42 13.49 12.33
CA VAL A 168 -24.95 12.98 11.04
C VAL A 168 -25.14 14.07 9.99
N LEU A 169 -24.06 14.56 9.41
CA LEU A 169 -24.09 15.57 8.35
C LEU A 169 -24.24 14.86 7.00
N ALA A 170 -25.42 14.94 6.41
CA ALA A 170 -25.74 14.24 5.19
C ALA A 170 -25.24 15.01 3.96
N THR A 171 -24.30 14.41 3.25
CA THR A 171 -23.72 14.93 2.01
C THR A 171 -23.91 13.98 0.82
N GLY A 172 -24.52 12.80 1.06
CA GLY A 172 -24.72 11.80 0.02
C GLY A 172 -25.51 10.57 0.53
N PRO A 173 -25.67 9.55 -0.31
CA PRO A 173 -26.56 8.40 -0.03
C PRO A 173 -26.14 7.55 1.16
N LEU A 174 -24.85 7.54 1.51
CA LEU A 174 -24.35 6.77 2.65
C LEU A 174 -24.77 7.36 4.02
N SER A 175 -25.26 8.59 4.06
CA SER A 175 -25.58 9.28 5.32
C SER A 175 -26.73 8.62 6.08
N LEU A 176 -27.72 8.06 5.35
CA LEU A 176 -28.78 7.26 5.94
C LEU A 176 -28.21 6.03 6.66
N HIS A 177 -27.36 5.27 5.96
CA HIS A 177 -26.70 4.11 6.54
C HIS A 177 -25.85 4.47 7.77
N GLN A 178 -25.14 5.60 7.72
CA GLN A 178 -24.36 6.09 8.86
C GLN A 178 -25.25 6.40 10.06
N ALA A 179 -26.39 7.10 9.86
CA ALA A 179 -27.32 7.43 10.94
C ALA A 179 -27.90 6.16 11.59
N LEU A 180 -28.36 5.21 10.78
CA LEU A 180 -28.88 3.93 11.26
C LEU A 180 -27.80 3.11 11.98
N THR A 181 -26.56 3.16 11.50
CA THR A 181 -25.46 2.42 12.11
C THR A 181 -25.03 3.04 13.45
N PHE A 182 -24.81 4.37 13.52
CA PHE A 182 -24.42 5.05 14.76
C PHE A 182 -25.50 4.98 15.84
N ARG A 183 -26.76 4.75 15.46
CA ARG A 183 -27.85 4.45 16.39
C ARG A 183 -27.60 3.23 17.28
N GLN A 184 -26.63 2.39 16.95
CA GLN A 184 -26.18 1.28 17.79
C GLN A 184 -25.42 1.77 19.03
N TRP A 185 -24.72 2.90 18.93
CA TRP A 185 -23.89 3.44 20.03
C TRP A 185 -24.56 4.58 20.81
N SER A 186 -25.56 5.24 20.22
CA SER A 186 -26.30 6.30 20.92
C SER A 186 -27.79 6.27 20.59
N VAL A 187 -28.61 6.57 21.58
CA VAL A 187 -30.05 6.75 21.40
C VAL A 187 -30.40 8.15 20.86
N ASP A 188 -29.51 9.12 21.02
CA ASP A 188 -29.68 10.52 20.59
C ASP A 188 -28.89 10.74 19.30
N VAL A 189 -29.52 10.46 18.17
CA VAL A 189 -28.94 10.66 16.83
C VAL A 189 -29.86 11.58 16.01
N THR A 190 -29.29 12.62 15.43
CA THR A 190 -29.99 13.54 14.52
C THR A 190 -29.32 13.51 13.15
N LEU A 191 -30.10 13.28 12.08
CA LEU A 191 -29.68 13.41 10.69
C LEU A 191 -29.94 14.83 10.18
N PHE A 192 -28.89 15.58 9.90
CA PHE A 192 -28.95 16.88 9.21
C PHE A 192 -28.89 16.66 7.72
N LEU A 193 -29.98 16.87 6.98
CA LEU A 193 -30.05 16.58 5.53
C LEU A 193 -29.09 17.43 4.70
N HIS A 194 -28.78 18.64 5.14
CA HIS A 194 -27.79 19.53 4.54
C HIS A 194 -27.88 19.56 3.00
N THR A 195 -26.96 18.87 2.28
CA THR A 195 -26.92 18.83 0.81
C THR A 195 -27.34 17.47 0.23
N ALA A 196 -27.73 16.52 1.07
CA ALA A 196 -28.23 15.22 0.61
C ALA A 196 -29.61 15.39 -0.07
N PRO A 197 -29.98 14.47 -0.97
CA PRO A 197 -31.32 14.40 -1.54
C PRO A 197 -32.40 14.25 -0.46
N GLU A 198 -33.63 14.64 -0.78
CA GLU A 198 -34.78 14.36 0.06
C GLU A 198 -34.92 12.85 0.30
N LEU A 199 -35.37 12.50 1.50
CA LEU A 199 -35.60 11.12 1.88
C LEU A 199 -36.84 10.57 1.18
N THR A 200 -36.79 9.33 0.75
CA THR A 200 -37.99 8.60 0.34
C THR A 200 -38.89 8.33 1.57
N ALA A 201 -40.16 8.02 1.34
CA ALA A 201 -41.09 7.67 2.42
C ALA A 201 -40.55 6.50 3.28
N ASP A 202 -40.03 5.45 2.62
CA ASP A 202 -39.45 4.30 3.31
C ASP A 202 -38.21 4.65 4.15
N GLN A 203 -37.36 5.54 3.65
CA GLN A 203 -36.19 6.03 4.41
C GLN A 203 -36.58 6.86 5.64
N ALA A 204 -37.59 7.72 5.47
CA ALA A 204 -38.13 8.50 6.57
C ALA A 204 -38.77 7.61 7.64
N GLU A 205 -39.52 6.58 7.23
CA GLU A 205 -40.09 5.58 8.13
C GLU A 205 -39.02 4.82 8.92
N GLN A 206 -37.94 4.36 8.25
CA GLN A 206 -36.82 3.69 8.91
C GLN A 206 -36.18 4.54 9.99
N LEU A 207 -35.91 5.81 9.70
CA LEU A 207 -35.31 6.75 10.67
C LEU A 207 -36.26 6.98 11.84
N SER A 208 -37.52 7.24 11.57
CA SER A 208 -38.55 7.44 12.58
C SER A 208 -38.73 6.23 13.49
N ALA A 209 -38.80 5.03 12.91
CA ALA A 209 -38.90 3.78 13.67
C ALA A 209 -37.72 3.52 14.59
N ARG A 210 -36.55 4.10 14.25
CA ARG A 210 -35.33 4.05 15.07
C ARG A 210 -35.18 5.23 16.01
N GLY A 211 -36.13 6.15 16.03
CA GLY A 211 -36.10 7.37 16.87
C GLY A 211 -34.98 8.34 16.46
N ILE A 212 -34.62 8.37 15.19
CA ILE A 212 -33.63 9.30 14.64
C ILE A 212 -34.37 10.55 14.16
N GLU A 213 -34.04 11.71 14.72
CA GLU A 213 -34.56 12.98 14.29
C GLU A 213 -33.99 13.37 12.92
N VAL A 214 -34.83 13.94 12.04
CA VAL A 214 -34.38 14.46 10.74
C VAL A 214 -34.56 15.98 10.74
N VAL A 215 -33.48 16.71 10.53
CA VAL A 215 -33.44 18.16 10.46
C VAL A 215 -33.15 18.61 9.03
N THR A 216 -34.08 19.36 8.47
CA THR A 216 -33.92 19.97 7.13
C THR A 216 -33.25 21.34 7.24
N GLY A 217 -32.57 21.73 6.18
CA GLY A 217 -31.84 22.99 6.05
C GLY A 217 -30.34 22.80 5.93
N LEU A 218 -29.67 23.83 5.42
CA LEU A 218 -28.24 23.82 5.23
C LEU A 218 -27.50 24.06 6.54
N VAL A 219 -26.57 23.21 6.86
CA VAL A 219 -25.63 23.42 7.96
C VAL A 219 -24.65 24.52 7.55
N GLU A 220 -24.52 25.54 8.40
CA GLU A 220 -23.63 26.67 8.20
C GLU A 220 -22.25 26.42 8.82
N ALA A 221 -22.24 25.93 10.07
CA ALA A 221 -20.99 25.69 10.81
C ALA A 221 -21.19 24.69 11.96
N LEU A 222 -20.12 24.18 12.48
CA LEU A 222 -20.04 23.49 13.76
C LEU A 222 -19.70 24.48 14.86
N GLU A 223 -20.43 24.39 15.97
CA GLU A 223 -20.17 25.19 17.17
C GLU A 223 -19.10 24.52 18.03
N VAL A 224 -18.10 25.28 18.41
CA VAL A 224 -16.97 24.80 19.23
C VAL A 224 -16.80 25.72 20.42
N ASN A 225 -16.78 25.17 21.62
CA ASN A 225 -16.47 25.89 22.85
C ASN A 225 -15.48 25.07 23.69
N ASP A 226 -14.50 25.74 24.32
CA ASP A 226 -13.46 25.08 25.12
C ASP A 226 -12.81 23.86 24.44
N ASP A 227 -12.48 24.02 23.15
CA ASP A 227 -11.87 22.98 22.29
C ASP A 227 -12.71 21.69 22.18
N ARG A 228 -14.04 21.80 22.31
CA ARG A 228 -15.00 20.68 22.13
C ARG A 228 -16.12 21.11 21.21
N LEU A 229 -16.60 20.16 20.40
CA LEU A 229 -17.81 20.35 19.62
C LEU A 229 -19.01 20.44 20.56
N THR A 230 -19.82 21.48 20.40
CA THR A 230 -21.00 21.75 21.26
C THR A 230 -22.29 21.81 20.47
N GLY A 231 -22.24 21.94 19.14
CA GLY A 231 -23.46 22.02 18.35
C GLY A 231 -23.25 22.09 16.84
N VAL A 232 -24.39 22.04 16.16
CA VAL A 232 -24.49 22.20 14.70
C VAL A 232 -25.43 23.42 14.46
N ARG A 233 -24.92 24.44 13.77
CA ARG A 233 -25.68 25.63 13.40
C ARG A 233 -26.16 25.54 11.95
N LEU A 234 -27.45 25.82 11.75
CA LEU A 234 -28.04 25.96 10.44
C LEU A 234 -27.97 27.40 9.92
N ARG A 235 -28.10 27.58 8.62
CA ARG A 235 -28.14 28.91 7.98
C ARG A 235 -29.32 29.79 8.44
N ASP A 236 -30.41 29.20 8.92
CA ASP A 236 -31.56 29.91 9.46
C ASP A 236 -31.38 30.35 10.92
N GLY A 237 -30.22 30.11 11.50
CA GLY A 237 -29.83 30.48 12.85
C GLY A 237 -30.17 29.44 13.92
N ARG A 238 -30.89 28.37 13.61
CA ARG A 238 -31.14 27.28 14.59
C ARG A 238 -29.84 26.60 14.96
N VAL A 239 -29.67 26.29 16.24
CA VAL A 239 -28.54 25.57 16.78
C VAL A 239 -29.02 24.32 17.49
N PHE A 240 -28.42 23.19 17.16
CA PHE A 240 -28.71 21.90 17.76
C PHE A 240 -27.49 21.44 18.55
N ALA A 241 -27.67 21.25 19.87
CA ALA A 241 -26.58 20.75 20.72
C ALA A 241 -26.17 19.34 20.31
N ARG A 242 -24.91 19.14 19.96
CA ARG A 242 -24.31 17.84 19.58
C ARG A 242 -22.88 17.77 20.09
N GLN A 243 -22.46 16.58 20.54
CA GLN A 243 -21.14 16.35 21.12
C GLN A 243 -20.17 15.74 20.13
N ALA A 244 -20.70 15.06 19.10
CA ALA A 244 -19.92 14.59 17.97
C ALA A 244 -20.74 14.65 16.67
N VAL A 245 -20.05 14.79 15.54
CA VAL A 245 -20.65 14.82 14.20
C VAL A 245 -20.02 13.77 13.32
N VAL A 246 -20.85 12.99 12.64
CA VAL A 246 -20.46 11.99 11.67
C VAL A 246 -20.58 12.57 10.27
N VAL A 247 -19.54 12.40 9.46
CA VAL A 247 -19.52 12.84 8.05
C VAL A 247 -19.07 11.72 7.13
N GLY A 248 -19.58 11.69 5.91
CA GLY A 248 -19.12 10.82 4.85
C GLY A 248 -18.16 11.57 3.92
N PRO A 249 -16.84 11.48 4.07
CA PRO A 249 -15.91 12.12 3.15
C PRO A 249 -15.93 11.42 1.79
N ARG A 250 -15.55 12.14 0.74
CA ARG A 250 -15.18 11.52 -0.53
C ARG A 250 -13.75 11.00 -0.43
N ALA A 251 -13.58 9.68 -0.52
CA ALA A 251 -12.29 9.01 -0.31
C ALA A 251 -11.50 8.91 -1.62
N VAL A 252 -10.44 9.69 -1.80
CA VAL A 252 -9.68 9.79 -3.06
C VAL A 252 -8.32 9.12 -2.94
N ALA A 253 -8.04 8.13 -3.80
CA ALA A 253 -6.77 7.42 -3.81
C ALA A 253 -5.59 8.35 -4.09
N ARG A 254 -4.50 8.23 -3.31
CA ARG A 254 -3.23 8.93 -3.56
C ARG A 254 -2.43 8.18 -4.62
N ALA A 255 -2.80 8.33 -5.89
CA ALA A 255 -2.23 7.57 -7.00
C ALA A 255 -1.37 8.42 -7.96
N GLY A 256 -1.00 9.64 -7.59
CA GLY A 256 -0.27 10.57 -8.48
C GLY A 256 1.01 9.99 -9.08
N LEU A 257 1.78 9.22 -8.29
CA LEU A 257 3.00 8.56 -8.77
C LEU A 257 2.74 7.52 -9.87
N LEU A 258 1.54 6.94 -9.92
CA LEU A 258 1.17 5.91 -10.89
C LEU A 258 0.80 6.48 -12.27
N THR A 259 0.53 7.79 -12.35
CA THR A 259 0.20 8.47 -13.62
C THR A 259 1.34 8.35 -14.64
N SER A 260 2.60 8.40 -14.19
CA SER A 260 3.79 8.21 -15.04
C SER A 260 3.87 6.81 -15.66
N LEU A 261 3.16 5.84 -15.07
CA LEU A 261 3.03 4.46 -15.57
C LEU A 261 1.74 4.21 -16.36
N GLY A 262 0.93 5.26 -16.60
CA GLY A 262 -0.36 5.16 -17.30
C GLY A 262 -1.48 4.53 -16.46
N LEU A 263 -1.30 4.42 -15.13
CA LEU A 263 -2.34 3.94 -14.22
C LEU A 263 -3.10 5.11 -13.61
N HIS A 264 -4.42 5.07 -13.73
CA HIS A 264 -5.31 6.09 -13.20
C HIS A 264 -6.32 5.48 -12.22
N PRO A 265 -6.68 6.22 -11.15
CA PRO A 265 -7.75 5.79 -10.26
C PRO A 265 -9.09 5.72 -11.00
N ALA A 266 -9.89 4.72 -10.64
CA ALA A 266 -11.27 4.56 -11.10
C ALA A 266 -12.24 5.04 -10.02
N GLU A 267 -13.29 5.76 -10.43
CA GLU A 267 -14.35 6.18 -9.52
C GLU A 267 -15.12 4.97 -8.96
N GLN A 268 -15.41 5.05 -7.67
CA GLN A 268 -16.32 4.14 -6.99
C GLN A 268 -17.65 4.84 -6.77
N LYS A 269 -18.75 4.18 -7.17
CA LYS A 269 -20.11 4.74 -7.07
C LYS A 269 -20.99 3.84 -6.21
N ILE A 270 -21.85 4.48 -5.42
CA ILE A 270 -22.96 3.84 -4.68
C ILE A 270 -24.22 4.61 -5.06
N ASP A 271 -25.22 3.91 -5.59
CA ASP A 271 -26.49 4.49 -6.09
C ASP A 271 -26.27 5.67 -7.04
N GLY A 272 -25.27 5.55 -7.95
CA GLY A 272 -24.91 6.59 -8.91
C GLY A 272 -24.03 7.73 -8.37
N HIS A 273 -23.85 7.83 -7.08
CA HIS A 273 -23.03 8.87 -6.43
C HIS A 273 -21.58 8.42 -6.28
N VAL A 274 -20.62 9.28 -6.65
CA VAL A 274 -19.20 9.05 -6.50
C VAL A 274 -18.82 9.17 -5.02
N VAL A 275 -18.44 8.05 -4.39
CA VAL A 275 -18.00 8.01 -3.00
C VAL A 275 -16.48 8.07 -2.84
N GLY A 276 -15.75 7.91 -3.93
CA GLY A 276 -14.29 7.99 -3.94
C GLY A 276 -13.67 7.44 -5.21
N SER A 277 -12.37 7.14 -5.12
CA SER A 277 -11.62 6.50 -6.21
C SER A 277 -10.60 5.51 -5.67
N VAL A 278 -10.32 4.46 -6.45
CA VAL A 278 -9.32 3.44 -6.15
C VAL A 278 -8.46 3.16 -7.37
N VAL A 279 -7.26 2.65 -7.17
CA VAL A 279 -6.47 2.07 -8.28
C VAL A 279 -6.97 0.65 -8.52
N PRO A 280 -7.46 0.35 -9.74
CA PRO A 280 -7.93 -1.00 -10.07
C PRO A 280 -6.79 -2.03 -9.97
N ALA A 281 -7.08 -3.16 -9.34
CA ALA A 281 -6.18 -4.28 -9.22
C ALA A 281 -6.99 -5.60 -9.14
N ASP A 282 -6.33 -6.70 -9.41
CA ASP A 282 -6.92 -8.02 -9.20
C ASP A 282 -6.91 -8.45 -7.72
N ALA A 283 -7.37 -9.66 -7.43
CA ALA A 283 -7.42 -10.19 -6.07
C ALA A 283 -6.03 -10.36 -5.41
N THR A 284 -4.96 -10.36 -6.19
CA THR A 284 -3.58 -10.42 -5.71
C THR A 284 -2.96 -9.04 -5.53
N GLY A 285 -3.71 -7.98 -5.82
CA GLY A 285 -3.25 -6.60 -5.82
C GLY A 285 -2.44 -6.20 -7.05
N ALA A 286 -2.34 -7.06 -8.07
CA ALA A 286 -1.64 -6.75 -9.31
C ALA A 286 -2.45 -5.76 -10.16
N THR A 287 -1.79 -4.74 -10.68
CA THR A 287 -2.38 -3.73 -11.57
C THR A 287 -2.27 -4.17 -13.03
N ALA A 288 -2.86 -3.39 -13.94
CA ALA A 288 -2.68 -3.60 -15.39
C ALA A 288 -1.22 -3.41 -15.86
N VAL A 289 -0.35 -2.81 -15.06
CA VAL A 289 1.07 -2.65 -15.36
C VAL A 289 1.88 -3.75 -14.68
N LEU A 290 2.43 -4.65 -15.47
CA LEU A 290 3.25 -5.77 -14.97
C LEU A 290 4.38 -5.26 -14.05
N GLY A 291 4.53 -5.88 -12.89
CA GLY A 291 5.53 -5.50 -11.90
C GLY A 291 5.10 -4.38 -10.96
N VAL A 292 3.84 -3.92 -11.06
CA VAL A 292 3.25 -2.91 -10.15
C VAL A 292 2.06 -3.50 -9.42
N TRP A 293 2.09 -3.40 -8.10
CA TRP A 293 1.03 -3.83 -7.19
C TRP A 293 0.54 -2.68 -6.33
N VAL A 294 -0.67 -2.83 -5.80
CA VAL A 294 -1.30 -1.88 -4.86
C VAL A 294 -1.90 -2.64 -3.67
N ALA A 295 -1.90 -2.01 -2.48
CA ALA A 295 -2.56 -2.57 -1.29
C ALA A 295 -3.03 -1.47 -0.32
N GLY A 296 -4.02 -1.78 0.50
CA GLY A 296 -4.63 -0.88 1.46
C GLY A 296 -5.56 0.14 0.82
N ASN A 297 -5.73 1.30 1.44
CA ASN A 297 -6.75 2.26 1.02
C ASN A 297 -6.58 2.83 -0.40
N VAL A 298 -5.43 2.73 -1.02
CA VAL A 298 -5.26 3.11 -2.44
C VAL A 298 -6.05 2.18 -3.38
N ALA A 299 -6.34 0.95 -2.94
CA ALA A 299 -7.06 -0.08 -3.68
C ALA A 299 -8.44 -0.43 -3.08
N ASP A 300 -8.67 -0.16 -1.79
CA ASP A 300 -9.95 -0.42 -1.10
C ASP A 300 -10.30 0.72 -0.15
N LEU A 301 -11.39 1.44 -0.45
CA LEU A 301 -11.85 2.59 0.35
C LEU A 301 -12.24 2.21 1.78
N ARG A 302 -12.70 0.95 1.98
CA ARG A 302 -13.21 0.46 3.26
C ARG A 302 -12.14 -0.17 4.14
N ALA A 303 -10.92 -0.34 3.63
CA ALA A 303 -9.86 -1.02 4.37
C ALA A 303 -9.53 -0.27 5.66
N GLN A 304 -9.68 -0.95 6.78
CA GLN A 304 -9.25 -0.54 8.11
C GLN A 304 -7.77 -0.90 8.32
N VAL A 305 -7.21 -0.56 9.48
CA VAL A 305 -5.79 -0.81 9.79
C VAL A 305 -5.45 -2.29 9.66
N LEU A 306 -6.25 -3.17 10.27
CA LEU A 306 -6.04 -4.63 10.23
C LEU A 306 -6.17 -5.20 8.81
N SER A 307 -7.25 -4.85 8.09
CA SER A 307 -7.45 -5.34 6.72
C SER A 307 -6.42 -4.79 5.75
N SER A 308 -5.94 -3.55 5.95
CA SER A 308 -4.80 -3.00 5.20
C SER A 308 -3.53 -3.79 5.44
N ALA A 309 -3.22 -4.15 6.69
CA ALA A 309 -2.05 -4.98 7.02
C ALA A 309 -2.17 -6.38 6.39
N ALA A 310 -3.35 -7.00 6.46
CA ALA A 310 -3.61 -8.30 5.85
C ALA A 310 -3.45 -8.26 4.31
N ALA A 311 -3.97 -7.20 3.65
CA ALA A 311 -3.78 -6.99 2.22
C ALA A 311 -2.30 -6.85 1.86
N GLY A 312 -1.53 -6.12 2.66
CA GLY A 312 -0.09 -5.97 2.48
C GLY A 312 0.64 -7.31 2.50
N LEU A 313 0.31 -8.19 3.46
CA LEU A 313 0.86 -9.55 3.52
C LEU A 313 0.51 -10.36 2.28
N GLY A 314 -0.75 -10.36 1.86
CA GLY A 314 -1.21 -11.11 0.68
C GLY A 314 -0.51 -10.67 -0.61
N VAL A 315 -0.40 -9.35 -0.82
CA VAL A 315 0.28 -8.76 -1.98
C VAL A 315 1.79 -9.07 -1.94
N ALA A 316 2.43 -9.04 -0.78
CA ALA A 316 3.84 -9.40 -0.64
C ALA A 316 4.11 -10.85 -1.04
N ALA A 317 3.21 -11.77 -0.70
CA ALA A 317 3.31 -13.18 -1.13
C ALA A 317 3.21 -13.30 -2.65
N ALA A 318 2.29 -12.56 -3.29
CA ALA A 318 2.15 -12.53 -4.75
C ALA A 318 3.40 -11.95 -5.43
N ILE A 319 3.93 -10.83 -4.94
CA ILE A 319 5.19 -10.23 -5.44
C ILE A 319 6.35 -11.21 -5.31
N ASN A 320 6.49 -11.90 -4.16
CA ASN A 320 7.56 -12.86 -3.98
C ASN A 320 7.44 -14.06 -4.91
N ALA A 321 6.23 -14.56 -5.16
CA ALA A 321 5.98 -15.63 -6.13
C ALA A 321 6.40 -15.21 -7.55
N ASP A 322 6.07 -13.98 -7.96
CA ASP A 322 6.45 -13.43 -9.26
C ASP A 322 7.99 -13.27 -9.38
N LEU A 323 8.66 -12.78 -8.35
CA LEU A 323 10.11 -12.69 -8.30
C LEU A 323 10.78 -14.08 -8.36
N ILE A 324 10.24 -15.08 -7.67
CA ILE A 324 10.73 -16.47 -7.74
C ILE A 324 10.61 -17.02 -9.16
N ALA A 325 9.49 -16.77 -9.83
CA ALA A 325 9.29 -17.19 -11.22
C ALA A 325 10.32 -16.53 -12.15
N GLN A 326 10.57 -15.24 -12.01
CA GLN A 326 11.60 -14.53 -12.75
C GLN A 326 13.00 -15.08 -12.47
N ASP A 327 13.38 -15.24 -11.20
CA ASP A 327 14.69 -15.77 -10.80
C ASP A 327 14.92 -17.18 -11.38
N THR A 328 13.88 -18.02 -11.35
CA THR A 328 13.91 -19.38 -11.91
C THR A 328 14.10 -19.34 -13.42
N HIS A 329 13.35 -18.48 -14.12
CA HIS A 329 13.48 -18.34 -15.58
C HIS A 329 14.90 -17.90 -15.97
N LEU A 330 15.47 -16.91 -15.28
CA LEU A 330 16.82 -16.42 -15.51
C LEU A 330 17.87 -17.51 -15.24
N ALA A 331 17.73 -18.28 -14.16
CA ALA A 331 18.63 -19.36 -13.81
C ALA A 331 18.62 -20.48 -14.88
N VAL A 332 17.44 -20.85 -15.38
CA VAL A 332 17.30 -21.84 -16.48
C VAL A 332 17.94 -21.33 -17.77
N ALA A 333 17.70 -20.05 -18.12
CA ALA A 333 18.31 -19.45 -19.31
C ALA A 333 19.85 -19.44 -19.21
N ALA A 334 20.40 -19.04 -18.07
CA ALA A 334 21.85 -19.07 -17.82
C ALA A 334 22.42 -20.47 -17.87
N GLN A 335 21.73 -21.47 -17.31
CA GLN A 335 22.17 -22.88 -17.39
C GLN A 335 22.21 -23.40 -18.86
N ARG A 336 21.16 -23.06 -19.63
CA ARG A 336 21.11 -23.44 -21.07
C ARG A 336 22.24 -22.79 -21.85
N ALA A 337 22.53 -21.52 -21.62
CA ALA A 337 23.63 -20.80 -22.26
C ALA A 337 25.01 -21.43 -21.94
N ARG A 338 25.24 -21.79 -20.66
CA ARG A 338 26.48 -22.50 -20.25
C ARG A 338 26.63 -23.84 -20.96
N ARG A 339 25.57 -24.65 -21.02
CA ARG A 339 25.60 -25.95 -21.73
C ARG A 339 25.89 -25.78 -23.22
N ALA A 340 25.31 -24.79 -23.89
CA ALA A 340 25.57 -24.50 -25.30
C ALA A 340 27.04 -24.07 -25.52
N ALA A 341 27.61 -23.24 -24.67
CA ALA A 341 28.99 -22.81 -24.72
C ALA A 341 29.95 -23.98 -24.51
N THR A 342 29.67 -24.91 -23.58
CA THR A 342 30.47 -26.09 -23.32
C THR A 342 30.37 -27.09 -24.49
N GLY A 343 29.17 -27.29 -25.05
CA GLY A 343 28.96 -28.13 -26.23
C GLY A 343 29.65 -27.59 -27.50
N ALA A 344 29.67 -26.26 -27.67
CA ALA A 344 30.42 -25.63 -28.77
C ALA A 344 31.95 -25.74 -28.58
N ALA A 345 32.45 -25.62 -27.33
CA ALA A 345 33.85 -25.78 -27.01
C ALA A 345 34.34 -27.26 -27.27
N THR A 346 33.49 -28.26 -26.99
CA THR A 346 33.77 -29.66 -27.30
C THR A 346 33.68 -29.94 -28.79
N ALA A 347 32.82 -29.25 -29.55
CA ALA A 347 32.75 -29.39 -31.01
C ALA A 347 33.95 -28.75 -31.74
N THR A 348 34.55 -27.67 -31.18
CA THR A 348 35.77 -27.04 -31.74
C THR A 348 37.06 -27.74 -31.29
N ALA A 349 37.04 -28.53 -30.20
CA ALA A 349 38.17 -29.35 -29.73
C ALA A 349 38.19 -30.76 -30.36
N GLY A 350 37.33 -31.06 -31.31
CA GLY A 350 37.11 -32.35 -31.90
C GLY A 350 38.07 -32.70 -33.03
N THR A 351 39.40 -32.73 -32.80
CA THR A 351 40.35 -33.51 -33.58
C THR A 351 41.55 -33.98 -32.75
N THR A 352 41.36 -34.40 -31.53
CA THR A 352 42.29 -35.35 -30.87
C THR A 352 41.45 -36.22 -29.95
N GLY A 353 41.22 -37.47 -30.40
CA GLY A 353 40.37 -38.42 -29.70
C GLY A 353 40.88 -38.75 -28.29
N ALA A 354 40.06 -38.42 -27.32
CA ALA A 354 39.92 -39.25 -26.15
C ALA A 354 38.47 -39.77 -26.18
N VAL A 355 38.28 -40.88 -26.82
CA VAL A 355 37.06 -41.70 -26.75
C VAL A 355 36.89 -42.05 -25.27
N PHE A 356 35.86 -41.54 -24.61
CA PHE A 356 35.35 -42.13 -23.37
C PHE A 356 34.94 -43.56 -23.74
N SER A 357 35.82 -44.50 -23.49
CA SER A 357 35.54 -45.92 -23.70
C SER A 357 34.73 -46.39 -22.49
N ALA A 358 33.78 -47.28 -22.69
CA ALA A 358 33.03 -47.94 -21.60
C ALA A 358 33.96 -48.52 -20.51
N ARG A 359 35.21 -48.76 -20.83
CA ARG A 359 36.26 -49.19 -19.92
C ARG A 359 36.77 -48.05 -19.02
N GLY A 360 36.85 -46.80 -19.53
CA GLY A 360 37.21 -45.62 -18.73
C GLY A 360 36.11 -45.19 -17.78
N GLU A 361 34.83 -45.35 -18.17
CA GLU A 361 33.71 -45.14 -17.25
C GLU A 361 33.67 -46.19 -16.15
N GLN A 362 34.02 -47.44 -16.45
CA GLN A 362 34.08 -48.51 -15.47
C GLN A 362 35.22 -48.29 -14.47
N ASP A 363 36.40 -47.86 -14.95
CA ASP A 363 37.55 -47.52 -14.10
C ASP A 363 37.27 -46.35 -13.15
N VAL A 364 36.52 -45.33 -13.59
CA VAL A 364 36.08 -44.21 -12.76
C VAL A 364 35.02 -44.66 -11.75
N CYS A 365 34.06 -45.49 -12.13
CA CYS A 365 33.09 -46.08 -11.23
C CYS A 365 33.75 -46.95 -10.15
N ASP A 366 34.71 -47.80 -10.53
CA ASP A 366 35.44 -48.65 -9.60
C ASP A 366 36.32 -47.82 -8.64
N MET A 367 36.90 -46.71 -9.11
CA MET A 367 37.70 -45.80 -8.29
C MET A 367 36.85 -45.01 -7.28
N VAL A 368 35.62 -44.59 -7.66
CA VAL A 368 34.74 -43.79 -6.82
C VAL A 368 33.91 -44.64 -5.86
N LEU A 369 33.46 -45.81 -6.28
CA LEU A 369 32.56 -46.68 -5.52
C LEU A 369 33.29 -47.76 -4.73
N GLY A 370 34.56 -48.08 -5.06
CA GLY A 370 35.31 -49.16 -4.43
C GLY A 370 34.53 -50.48 -4.49
N GLU A 371 34.74 -51.36 -3.52
CA GLU A 371 34.01 -52.65 -3.42
C GLU A 371 32.54 -52.53 -2.97
N ARG A 372 31.99 -51.30 -2.90
CA ARG A 372 30.59 -51.09 -2.53
C ARG A 372 29.66 -51.37 -3.72
N ARG A 373 29.23 -52.62 -3.86
CA ARG A 373 28.13 -52.98 -4.75
C ARG A 373 26.86 -52.34 -4.22
N HIS A 374 26.18 -51.48 -5.02
CA HIS A 374 24.83 -51.02 -4.74
C HIS A 374 23.89 -52.22 -4.64
N GLY A 375 23.55 -52.59 -3.43
CA GLY A 375 22.56 -53.62 -3.14
C GLY A 375 21.16 -53.11 -3.39
N LEU A 376 20.68 -53.29 -4.62
CA LEU A 376 19.25 -53.54 -4.85
C LEU A 376 19.15 -55.03 -5.05
N GLN A 377 19.05 -55.81 -3.96
CA GLN A 377 18.52 -57.16 -4.04
C GLN A 377 17.03 -57.06 -4.33
N PRO A 378 16.50 -57.74 -5.35
CA PRO A 378 15.08 -57.92 -5.50
C PRO A 378 14.57 -58.74 -4.33
N ASP A 379 13.53 -58.21 -3.67
CA ASP A 379 12.81 -58.89 -2.58
C ASP A 379 12.22 -60.23 -3.11
N PRO A 380 12.55 -61.38 -2.49
CA PRO A 380 11.92 -62.63 -2.84
C PRO A 380 10.67 -62.83 -2.04
N ARG A 381 9.54 -62.23 -2.49
CA ARG A 381 8.18 -62.75 -2.19
C ARG A 381 7.15 -62.17 -3.15
#